data_b6f04324c1eed4a4c6aff09a2d4ae93b
#
_entry.id   b6f04324c1eed4a4c6aff09a2d4ae93b
#
_cell.length_a   1.000
_cell.length_b   1.000
_cell.length_c   1.000
_cell.angle_alpha   90.00
_cell.angle_beta   90.00
_cell.angle_gamma   90.00
#
_symmetry.space_group_name_H-M   'P 1'
#
loop_
_entity.id
_entity.type
_entity.pdbx_description
1 polymer ?
#
loop_
_entity_poly.entity_id
_entity_poly.type
_entity_poly.pdbx_seq_one_letter_code
_entity_poly.pdbx_strand_id
1 'polypeptide(L)'
;MHVSALLLLLGTYSLVHALTVPGTSPWPDKHLESGLRIAKRSVPYEIAPRALCPQVWWTIATELKLSFLGVGGCNNLARQAIRAAFHDCFVDGCNGSLMLSGECDRSENNGLEDICAQLPTVRAKYGVGMADLIQFAGAIAVEVCPLGPPMPFYAGRKDSTTPSTPGQLPSVTGSGDQLFNMFKAKGFTATDLAALIGAHTTSEQFFVNKAKAGAAQDTTPNVWDVAYYGQMLAGTAPFTFESDKNLAAQNDVKGPFKGFVGNQVAWNGAFVVA
;
A
#
# COMPACT_ATOMS: atom_id res chain seq x y z
N MET A 1 11.09 -49.76 -28.24
CA MET A 1 12.18 -48.78 -28.16
C MET A 1 11.72 -47.51 -28.87
N HIS A 2 11.11 -46.56 -28.14
CA HIS A 2 10.88 -45.22 -28.64
C HIS A 2 11.20 -44.25 -27.48
N VAL A 3 12.25 -43.48 -27.66
CA VAL A 3 12.74 -42.44 -26.78
C VAL A 3 12.03 -41.16 -27.19
N SER A 4 11.13 -40.64 -26.32
CA SER A 4 10.53 -39.33 -26.49
C SER A 4 11.41 -38.29 -25.82
N ALA A 5 11.94 -37.38 -26.61
CA ALA A 5 12.71 -36.22 -26.17
C ALA A 5 11.77 -35.16 -25.60
N LEU A 6 11.98 -34.79 -24.32
CA LEU A 6 11.32 -33.69 -23.64
C LEU A 6 12.06 -32.40 -23.99
N LEU A 7 11.46 -31.55 -24.84
CA LEU A 7 11.96 -30.19 -25.08
C LEU A 7 11.67 -29.30 -23.89
N LEU A 8 12.72 -28.91 -23.17
CA LEU A 8 12.72 -27.82 -22.21
C LEU A 8 12.69 -26.46 -22.95
N LEU A 9 11.57 -25.81 -22.98
CA LEU A 9 11.47 -24.40 -23.39
C LEU A 9 11.94 -23.51 -22.22
N LEU A 10 13.19 -23.10 -22.29
CA LEU A 10 13.75 -22.02 -21.47
C LEU A 10 13.19 -20.67 -22.01
N GLY A 11 12.17 -20.15 -21.37
CA GLY A 11 11.69 -18.80 -21.61
C GLY A 11 12.73 -17.79 -21.12
N THR A 12 13.39 -17.11 -22.05
CA THR A 12 14.27 -15.97 -21.76
C THR A 12 13.41 -14.78 -21.35
N TYR A 13 13.38 -14.47 -20.05
CA TYR A 13 12.87 -13.19 -19.58
C TYR A 13 13.85 -12.10 -19.98
N SER A 14 13.48 -11.29 -20.98
CA SER A 14 14.19 -10.06 -21.30
C SER A 14 13.98 -9.07 -20.15
N LEU A 15 15.06 -8.80 -19.41
CA LEU A 15 15.18 -7.65 -18.52
C LEU A 15 15.17 -6.38 -19.39
N VAL A 16 14.02 -5.73 -19.50
CA VAL A 16 13.96 -4.37 -20.05
C VAL A 16 14.53 -3.43 -19.00
N HIS A 17 15.80 -3.07 -19.15
CA HIS A 17 16.40 -1.94 -18.44
C HIS A 17 15.77 -0.67 -19.00
N ALA A 18 14.91 -0.04 -18.24
CA ALA A 18 14.49 1.34 -18.50
C ALA A 18 15.70 2.27 -18.25
N LEU A 19 16.45 2.56 -19.31
CA LEU A 19 17.40 3.67 -19.33
C LEU A 19 16.57 4.96 -19.35
N THR A 20 16.40 5.59 -18.19
CA THR A 20 15.86 6.94 -18.12
C THR A 20 16.93 7.92 -18.62
N VAL A 21 16.67 8.49 -19.78
CA VAL A 21 17.45 9.60 -20.34
C VAL A 21 17.20 10.83 -19.46
N PRO A 22 18.25 11.52 -18.97
CA PRO A 22 18.06 12.74 -18.19
C PRO A 22 17.44 13.84 -19.07
N GLY A 23 16.25 14.33 -18.74
CA GLY A 23 15.69 15.54 -19.34
C GLY A 23 14.33 15.47 -19.99
N THR A 24 13.64 14.33 -20.03
CA THR A 24 12.28 14.27 -20.56
C THR A 24 11.31 13.70 -19.53
N SER A 25 10.46 14.58 -18.98
CA SER A 25 9.29 14.15 -18.20
C SER A 25 8.26 13.53 -19.15
N PRO A 26 7.69 12.34 -18.86
CA PRO A 26 6.65 11.74 -19.69
C PRO A 26 5.25 12.35 -19.48
N TRP A 27 5.12 13.41 -18.68
CA TRP A 27 3.83 14.06 -18.41
C TRP A 27 3.77 15.43 -19.11
N PRO A 28 2.71 15.73 -19.89
CA PRO A 28 2.55 17.04 -20.53
C PRO A 28 2.29 18.13 -19.49
N ASP A 29 3.08 19.19 -19.55
CA ASP A 29 2.91 20.45 -18.83
C ASP A 29 1.65 21.19 -19.29
N LYS A 30 0.48 20.75 -18.88
CA LYS A 30 -0.78 21.47 -19.07
C LYS A 30 -1.51 21.50 -17.74
N HIS A 31 -1.19 22.50 -16.93
CA HIS A 31 -2.06 23.17 -15.95
C HIS A 31 -1.22 24.04 -14.99
N LEU A 32 -0.65 25.10 -15.52
CA LEU A 32 -0.08 26.18 -14.69
C LEU A 32 -0.25 27.52 -15.42
N GLU A 33 -1.52 27.92 -15.65
CA GLU A 33 -1.84 29.32 -15.90
C GLU A 33 -3.17 29.68 -15.26
N SER A 34 -3.12 30.02 -13.98
CA SER A 34 -4.08 30.95 -13.37
C SER A 34 -3.45 31.59 -12.12
N GLY A 35 -2.89 32.73 -12.32
CA GLY A 35 -2.96 33.90 -11.45
C GLY A 35 -2.50 33.75 -9.99
N LEU A 36 -1.17 33.63 -9.71
CA LEU A 36 -0.63 34.17 -8.46
C LEU A 36 0.70 34.88 -8.76
N ARG A 37 0.71 36.22 -8.70
CA ARG A 37 1.93 37.02 -8.74
C ARG A 37 2.67 36.84 -7.42
N ILE A 38 3.58 35.86 -7.35
CA ILE A 38 4.52 35.72 -6.24
C ILE A 38 5.73 36.56 -6.61
N ALA A 39 6.04 37.57 -5.77
CA ALA A 39 7.21 38.40 -5.89
C ALA A 39 8.47 37.52 -5.99
N LYS A 40 9.25 37.70 -7.06
CA LYS A 40 10.55 37.06 -7.26
C LYS A 40 11.51 37.51 -6.15
N ARG A 41 11.61 36.75 -5.07
CA ARG A 41 12.81 36.72 -4.25
C ARG A 41 13.76 35.74 -4.93
N SER A 42 14.78 36.29 -5.55
CA SER A 42 15.93 35.56 -6.10
C SER A 42 16.77 35.03 -4.95
N VAL A 43 16.40 33.83 -4.44
CA VAL A 43 17.30 33.00 -3.66
C VAL A 43 17.91 32.03 -4.67
N PRO A 44 19.25 31.90 -4.79
CA PRO A 44 19.82 30.84 -5.60
C PRO A 44 19.37 29.50 -5.01
N TYR A 45 18.42 28.85 -5.62
CA TYR A 45 18.08 27.48 -5.30
C TYR A 45 19.19 26.62 -5.94
N GLU A 46 20.24 26.36 -5.18
CA GLU A 46 21.11 25.23 -5.49
C GLU A 46 20.30 23.98 -5.44
N ILE A 47 19.99 23.43 -6.61
CA ILE A 47 19.43 22.06 -6.72
C ILE A 47 20.57 21.15 -6.22
N ALA A 48 20.55 20.82 -4.94
CA ALA A 48 21.39 19.75 -4.42
C ALA A 48 21.17 18.53 -5.31
N PRO A 49 22.24 17.85 -5.77
CA PRO A 49 22.09 16.66 -6.58
C PRO A 49 21.14 15.71 -5.84
N ARG A 50 20.09 15.25 -6.53
CA ARG A 50 19.16 14.25 -5.95
C ARG A 50 20.01 13.14 -5.38
N ALA A 51 20.06 13.01 -4.05
CA ALA A 51 20.75 11.93 -3.41
C ALA A 51 20.14 10.63 -3.94
N LEU A 52 20.96 9.82 -4.60
CA LEU A 52 20.55 8.47 -5.02
C LEU A 52 20.09 7.71 -3.79
N CYS A 53 19.06 6.90 -3.94
CA CYS A 53 18.58 6.04 -2.86
C CYS A 53 19.76 5.22 -2.31
N PRO A 54 20.05 5.27 -0.99
CA PRO A 54 21.17 4.53 -0.41
C PRO A 54 21.09 3.04 -0.76
N GLN A 55 22.25 2.43 -1.06
CA GLN A 55 22.35 1.03 -1.50
C GLN A 55 21.68 0.05 -0.53
N VAL A 56 21.63 0.37 0.77
CA VAL A 56 21.00 -0.46 1.79
C VAL A 56 19.54 -0.78 1.47
N TRP A 57 18.79 0.16 0.90
CA TRP A 57 17.38 -0.06 0.55
C TRP A 57 17.20 -1.08 -0.56
N TRP A 58 18.12 -1.19 -1.51
CA TRP A 58 18.09 -2.23 -2.54
C TRP A 58 18.34 -3.61 -1.96
N THR A 59 19.22 -3.70 -0.95
CA THR A 59 19.47 -4.96 -0.24
C THR A 59 18.25 -5.38 0.58
N ILE A 60 17.64 -4.43 1.31
CA ILE A 60 16.41 -4.66 2.06
C ILE A 60 15.26 -5.07 1.11
N ALA A 61 15.12 -4.41 -0.06
CA ALA A 61 14.11 -4.76 -1.04
C ALA A 61 14.22 -6.22 -1.48
N THR A 62 15.46 -6.71 -1.73
CA THR A 62 15.69 -8.09 -2.12
C THR A 62 15.25 -9.07 -1.03
N GLU A 63 15.60 -8.80 0.22
CA GLU A 63 15.21 -9.62 1.36
C GLU A 63 13.68 -9.64 1.57
N LEU A 64 13.05 -8.46 1.54
CA LEU A 64 11.60 -8.34 1.70
C LEU A 64 10.83 -9.00 0.55
N LYS A 65 11.27 -8.85 -0.70
CA LYS A 65 10.65 -9.52 -1.85
C LYS A 65 10.65 -11.04 -1.67
N LEU A 66 11.75 -11.63 -1.23
CA LEU A 66 11.82 -13.06 -0.96
C LEU A 66 10.90 -13.49 0.19
N SER A 67 10.81 -12.68 1.25
CA SER A 67 9.95 -12.95 2.40
C SER A 67 8.47 -12.82 2.09
N PHE A 68 8.09 -11.98 1.13
CA PHE A 68 6.70 -11.67 0.80
C PHE A 68 6.11 -12.55 -0.31
N LEU A 69 6.96 -13.31 -1.01
CA LEU A 69 6.51 -14.25 -2.04
C LEU A 69 5.80 -15.45 -1.41
N GLY A 70 4.70 -15.85 -2.01
CA GLY A 70 3.91 -17.02 -1.65
C GLY A 70 3.45 -17.81 -2.87
N VAL A 71 2.73 -18.89 -2.63
CA VAL A 71 2.13 -19.67 -3.70
C VAL A 71 0.98 -18.88 -4.33
N GLY A 72 1.08 -18.63 -5.63
CA GLY A 72 0.05 -17.90 -6.39
C GLY A 72 0.08 -16.39 -6.24
N GLY A 73 1.09 -15.82 -5.58
CA GLY A 73 1.25 -14.37 -5.44
C GLY A 73 1.90 -13.96 -4.12
N CYS A 74 1.46 -12.84 -3.54
CA CYS A 74 1.98 -12.39 -2.25
C CYS A 74 1.38 -13.19 -1.08
N ASN A 75 2.17 -13.37 -0.01
CA ASN A 75 1.79 -14.15 1.15
C ASN A 75 1.17 -13.30 2.27
N ASN A 76 0.83 -13.95 3.39
CA ASN A 76 0.25 -13.28 4.56
C ASN A 76 1.14 -12.18 5.14
N LEU A 77 2.46 -12.36 5.11
CA LEU A 77 3.40 -11.36 5.62
C LEU A 77 3.39 -10.08 4.77
N ALA A 78 3.27 -10.21 3.43
CA ALA A 78 3.07 -9.06 2.55
C ALA A 78 1.77 -8.31 2.87
N ARG A 79 0.65 -9.04 3.07
CA ARG A 79 -0.63 -8.45 3.48
C ARG A 79 -0.53 -7.68 4.79
N GLN A 80 0.18 -8.24 5.76
CA GLN A 80 0.46 -7.56 7.03
C GLN A 80 1.31 -6.30 6.83
N ALA A 81 2.31 -6.31 5.94
CA ALA A 81 3.15 -5.15 5.65
C ALA A 81 2.35 -4.00 5.02
N ILE A 82 1.45 -4.30 4.07
CA ILE A 82 0.53 -3.30 3.48
C ILE A 82 -0.32 -2.66 4.57
N ARG A 83 -0.91 -3.47 5.44
CA ARG A 83 -1.76 -2.98 6.54
C ARG A 83 -0.95 -2.22 7.59
N ALA A 84 0.26 -2.66 7.96
CA ALA A 84 1.12 -2.00 8.93
C ALA A 84 1.51 -0.57 8.47
N ALA A 85 1.78 -0.38 7.17
CA ALA A 85 2.05 0.94 6.61
C ALA A 85 0.88 1.91 6.83
N PHE A 86 -0.35 1.45 6.65
CA PHE A 86 -1.55 2.24 6.93
C PHE A 86 -1.71 2.51 8.43
N HIS A 87 -1.56 1.49 9.30
CA HIS A 87 -1.74 1.63 10.73
C HIS A 87 -0.74 2.58 11.38
N ASP A 88 0.52 2.55 10.94
CA ASP A 88 1.55 3.50 11.42
C ASP A 88 1.29 4.93 10.97
N CYS A 89 0.70 5.11 9.76
CA CYS A 89 0.50 6.44 9.20
C CYS A 89 -0.78 7.13 9.65
N PHE A 90 -1.87 6.36 9.81
CA PHE A 90 -3.20 6.95 9.88
C PHE A 90 -3.43 7.78 11.15
N VAL A 91 -2.84 7.40 12.28
CA VAL A 91 -3.08 8.10 13.55
C VAL A 91 -2.21 9.36 13.65
N ASP A 92 -0.91 9.23 13.87
CA ASP A 92 0.00 10.34 14.18
C ASP A 92 1.08 10.55 13.09
N GLY A 93 0.87 9.98 11.92
CA GLY A 93 1.77 10.09 10.75
C GLY A 93 2.97 9.16 10.82
N CYS A 94 3.23 8.46 9.76
CA CYS A 94 4.27 7.47 9.46
C CYS A 94 5.58 7.65 10.25
N ASN A 95 5.58 7.41 11.55
CA ASN A 95 6.69 7.71 12.46
C ASN A 95 7.32 6.48 13.12
N GLY A 96 6.87 5.27 12.77
CA GLY A 96 7.41 4.01 13.27
C GLY A 96 6.97 3.64 14.69
N SER A 97 6.11 4.43 15.32
CA SER A 97 5.66 4.20 16.70
C SER A 97 4.91 2.87 16.83
N LEU A 98 4.24 2.42 15.79
CA LEU A 98 3.58 1.11 15.75
C LEU A 98 4.49 -0.01 16.30
N MET A 99 5.76 -0.03 15.89
CA MET A 99 6.71 -1.07 16.30
C MET A 99 7.69 -0.62 17.39
N LEU A 100 7.88 0.70 17.57
CA LEU A 100 8.84 1.23 18.54
C LEU A 100 8.25 1.52 19.91
N SER A 101 6.92 1.57 20.03
CA SER A 101 6.23 1.94 21.27
C SER A 101 5.26 0.87 21.81
N GLY A 102 5.35 -0.38 21.29
CA GLY A 102 4.51 -1.48 21.75
C GLY A 102 3.05 -1.45 21.26
N GLU A 103 2.75 -0.65 20.23
CA GLU A 103 1.39 -0.57 19.70
C GLU A 103 0.97 -1.86 18.98
N CYS A 104 1.92 -2.68 18.52
CA CYS A 104 1.63 -3.99 17.92
C CYS A 104 0.79 -4.90 18.84
N ASP A 105 0.90 -4.73 20.15
CA ASP A 105 0.17 -5.55 21.14
C ASP A 105 -1.27 -5.05 21.39
N ARG A 106 -1.69 -3.96 20.75
CA ARG A 106 -3.05 -3.44 20.88
C ARG A 106 -4.03 -4.28 20.05
N SER A 107 -5.25 -4.47 20.56
CA SER A 107 -6.29 -5.25 19.87
C SER A 107 -6.64 -4.71 18.47
N GLU A 108 -6.52 -3.40 18.24
CA GLU A 108 -6.73 -2.78 16.94
C GLU A 108 -5.66 -3.18 15.89
N ASN A 109 -4.51 -3.69 16.36
CA ASN A 109 -3.39 -4.17 15.56
C ASN A 109 -3.30 -5.70 15.47
N ASN A 110 -4.28 -6.43 16.03
CA ASN A 110 -4.34 -7.88 15.89
C ASN A 110 -4.27 -8.30 14.42
N GLY A 111 -3.44 -9.30 14.11
CA GLY A 111 -3.16 -9.77 12.76
C GLY A 111 -1.95 -9.10 12.12
N LEU A 112 -1.15 -8.31 12.87
CA LEU A 112 0.13 -7.74 12.45
C LEU A 112 1.33 -8.43 13.15
N GLU A 113 1.11 -9.50 13.88
CA GLU A 113 2.10 -10.11 14.78
C GLU A 113 3.38 -10.51 14.03
N ASP A 114 3.26 -11.11 12.84
CA ASP A 114 4.44 -11.60 12.09
C ASP A 114 5.28 -10.45 11.55
N ILE A 115 4.66 -9.41 10.99
CA ILE A 115 5.39 -8.24 10.47
C ILE A 115 6.00 -7.42 11.60
N CYS A 116 5.30 -7.32 12.74
CA CYS A 116 5.79 -6.68 13.96
C CYS A 116 6.99 -7.43 14.57
N ALA A 117 7.08 -8.73 14.38
CA ALA A 117 8.25 -9.53 14.78
C ALA A 117 9.40 -9.39 13.77
N GLN A 118 9.11 -9.34 12.48
CA GLN A 118 10.13 -9.35 11.43
C GLN A 118 10.84 -8.01 11.26
N LEU A 119 10.11 -6.89 11.12
CA LEU A 119 10.74 -5.62 10.76
C LEU A 119 11.75 -5.10 11.79
N PRO A 120 11.59 -5.30 13.12
CA PRO A 120 12.64 -4.99 14.08
C PRO A 120 13.95 -5.73 13.83
N THR A 121 13.91 -6.98 13.34
CA THR A 121 15.12 -7.75 13.01
C THR A 121 15.82 -7.19 11.77
N VAL A 122 15.05 -6.80 10.75
CA VAL A 122 15.56 -6.13 9.54
C VAL A 122 16.17 -4.78 9.91
N ARG A 123 15.47 -3.98 10.75
CA ARG A 123 15.99 -2.71 11.27
C ARG A 123 17.35 -2.88 11.96
N ALA A 124 17.44 -3.84 12.87
CA ALA A 124 18.67 -4.10 13.62
C ALA A 124 19.82 -4.55 12.70
N LYS A 125 19.50 -5.36 11.68
CA LYS A 125 20.47 -5.88 10.70
C LYS A 125 21.06 -4.78 9.81
N TYR A 126 20.25 -3.82 9.37
CA TYR A 126 20.64 -2.83 8.36
C TYR A 126 20.84 -1.42 8.92
N GLY A 127 20.46 -1.14 10.16
CA GLY A 127 20.65 0.15 10.81
C GLY A 127 19.83 1.29 10.20
N VAL A 128 18.62 0.98 9.68
CA VAL A 128 17.71 1.97 9.09
C VAL A 128 16.65 2.42 10.09
N GLY A 129 15.98 3.57 9.83
CA GLY A 129 14.85 4.04 10.63
C GLY A 129 13.63 3.12 10.48
N MET A 130 12.88 2.90 11.58
CA MET A 130 11.67 2.07 11.58
C MET A 130 10.54 2.71 10.78
N ALA A 131 10.36 4.02 10.91
CA ALA A 131 9.36 4.78 10.16
C ALA A 131 9.50 4.60 8.65
N ASP A 132 10.74 4.71 8.14
CA ASP A 132 11.03 4.46 6.74
C ASP A 132 10.87 2.98 6.38
N LEU A 133 11.29 2.06 7.25
CA LEU A 133 11.24 0.63 6.99
C LEU A 133 9.81 0.10 6.87
N ILE A 134 8.88 0.55 7.72
CA ILE A 134 7.46 0.17 7.64
C ILE A 134 6.87 0.61 6.29
N GLN A 135 7.08 1.87 5.88
CA GLN A 135 6.58 2.38 4.62
C GLN A 135 7.21 1.69 3.42
N PHE A 136 8.51 1.41 3.50
CA PHE A 136 9.21 0.67 2.47
C PHE A 136 8.70 -0.76 2.34
N ALA A 137 8.47 -1.44 3.46
CA ALA A 137 7.91 -2.80 3.45
C ALA A 137 6.51 -2.84 2.83
N GLY A 138 5.63 -1.87 3.14
CA GLY A 138 4.34 -1.72 2.49
C GLY A 138 4.45 -1.53 0.98
N ALA A 139 5.36 -0.66 0.53
CA ALA A 139 5.60 -0.41 -0.89
C ALA A 139 6.10 -1.68 -1.64
N ILE A 140 7.08 -2.39 -1.05
CA ILE A 140 7.59 -3.65 -1.61
C ILE A 140 6.51 -4.73 -1.61
N ALA A 141 5.66 -4.80 -0.59
CA ALA A 141 4.58 -5.77 -0.52
C ALA A 141 3.54 -5.58 -1.63
N VAL A 142 3.16 -4.34 -1.93
CA VAL A 142 2.29 -4.02 -3.09
C VAL A 142 2.95 -4.50 -4.39
N GLU A 143 4.24 -4.18 -4.60
CA GLU A 143 4.98 -4.56 -5.83
C GLU A 143 5.14 -6.08 -5.99
N VAL A 144 5.23 -6.84 -4.88
CA VAL A 144 5.36 -8.31 -4.91
C VAL A 144 4.05 -9.00 -5.24
N CYS A 145 2.91 -8.41 -4.86
CA CYS A 145 1.61 -8.94 -5.26
C CYS A 145 1.44 -8.81 -6.78
N PRO A 146 1.10 -9.89 -7.53
CA PRO A 146 0.88 -9.79 -8.97
C PRO A 146 -0.07 -8.66 -9.33
N LEU A 147 0.23 -7.90 -10.37
CA LEU A 147 -0.45 -6.69 -10.85
C LEU A 147 -0.26 -5.45 -9.96
N GLY A 148 0.44 -5.55 -8.84
CA GLY A 148 0.77 -4.41 -7.99
C GLY A 148 1.70 -3.41 -8.71
N PRO A 149 1.42 -2.10 -8.63
CA PRO A 149 2.26 -1.09 -9.26
C PRO A 149 3.56 -0.89 -8.47
N PRO A 150 4.64 -0.44 -9.13
CA PRO A 150 5.80 0.06 -8.40
C PRO A 150 5.39 1.30 -7.60
N MET A 151 5.71 1.29 -6.30
CA MET A 151 5.37 2.37 -5.38
C MET A 151 6.56 3.33 -5.19
N PRO A 152 6.36 4.65 -5.30
CA PRO A 152 7.42 5.60 -4.98
C PRO A 152 7.77 5.52 -3.48
N PHE A 153 9.07 5.58 -3.17
CA PHE A 153 9.54 5.57 -1.80
C PHE A 153 10.51 6.73 -1.56
N TYR A 154 10.31 7.41 -0.44
CA TYR A 154 11.17 8.51 0.02
C TYR A 154 11.60 8.22 1.44
N ALA A 155 12.92 8.12 1.68
CA ALA A 155 13.50 7.97 3.02
C ALA A 155 13.72 9.34 3.68
N GLY A 156 13.68 9.35 5.01
CA GLY A 156 13.97 10.54 5.82
C GLY A 156 12.93 10.84 6.89
N ARG A 157 11.99 9.91 7.14
CA ARG A 157 11.06 10.00 8.26
C ARG A 157 11.83 9.90 9.58
N LYS A 158 11.28 10.50 10.63
CA LYS A 158 11.86 10.43 11.98
C LYS A 158 11.13 9.37 12.79
N ASP A 159 11.91 8.48 13.41
CA ASP A 159 11.40 7.50 14.35
C ASP A 159 10.85 8.17 15.61
N SER A 160 9.70 7.70 16.10
CA SER A 160 9.10 8.09 17.38
C SER A 160 8.93 6.87 18.29
N THR A 161 9.28 7.02 19.54
CA THR A 161 8.97 6.06 20.61
C THR A 161 7.78 6.49 21.47
N THR A 162 7.13 7.60 21.12
CA THR A 162 5.88 8.04 21.74
C THR A 162 4.73 7.28 21.10
N PRO A 163 3.95 6.52 21.87
CA PRO A 163 2.83 5.77 21.32
C PRO A 163 1.73 6.70 20.80
N SER A 164 1.11 6.31 19.70
CA SER A 164 -0.06 6.99 19.17
C SER A 164 -1.29 6.84 20.11
N THR A 165 -2.28 7.73 19.95
CA THR A 165 -3.54 7.64 20.69
C THR A 165 -4.33 6.41 20.21
N PRO A 166 -4.69 5.46 21.10
CA PRO A 166 -5.44 4.27 20.71
C PRO A 166 -6.88 4.60 20.26
N GLY A 167 -7.46 3.72 19.41
CA GLY A 167 -8.84 3.84 18.98
C GLY A 167 -9.11 4.92 17.93
N GLN A 168 -8.07 5.43 17.26
CA GLN A 168 -8.19 6.43 16.20
C GLN A 168 -8.24 5.82 14.79
N LEU A 169 -8.06 4.52 14.66
CA LEU A 169 -8.19 3.84 13.38
C LEU A 169 -9.66 3.79 12.92
N PRO A 170 -9.94 3.80 11.60
CA PRO A 170 -11.30 3.69 11.08
C PRO A 170 -11.98 2.40 11.52
N SER A 171 -13.23 2.52 12.00
CA SER A 171 -14.01 1.36 12.44
C SER A 171 -14.47 0.51 11.27
N VAL A 172 -14.39 -0.81 11.39
CA VAL A 172 -14.91 -1.79 10.42
C VAL A 172 -16.45 -1.77 10.28
N THR A 173 -17.14 -1.04 11.16
CA THR A 173 -18.60 -0.83 11.15
C THR A 173 -18.99 0.63 11.00
N GLY A 174 -18.00 1.52 10.73
CA GLY A 174 -18.23 2.96 10.58
C GLY A 174 -19.19 3.29 9.44
N SER A 175 -19.98 4.35 9.61
CA SER A 175 -20.82 4.87 8.52
C SER A 175 -19.95 5.47 7.41
N GLY A 176 -20.46 5.49 6.16
CA GLY A 176 -19.74 6.04 5.01
C GLY A 176 -19.32 7.50 5.23
N ASP A 177 -20.21 8.33 5.76
CA ASP A 177 -19.92 9.74 6.04
C ASP A 177 -18.87 9.91 7.14
N GLN A 178 -18.98 9.13 8.21
CA GLN A 178 -17.99 9.16 9.29
C GLN A 178 -16.59 8.82 8.75
N LEU A 179 -16.46 7.71 8.02
CA LEU A 179 -15.21 7.24 7.45
C LEU A 179 -14.65 8.23 6.44
N PHE A 180 -15.48 8.73 5.51
CA PHE A 180 -15.03 9.72 4.54
C PHE A 180 -14.55 11.01 5.20
N ASN A 181 -15.27 11.50 6.21
CA ASN A 181 -14.85 12.71 6.95
C ASN A 181 -13.53 12.51 7.70
N MET A 182 -13.24 11.31 8.25
CA MET A 182 -11.96 11.01 8.88
C MET A 182 -10.80 11.13 7.87
N PHE A 183 -10.94 10.57 6.67
CA PHE A 183 -9.93 10.67 5.61
C PHE A 183 -9.82 12.10 5.07
N LYS A 184 -10.96 12.77 4.83
CA LYS A 184 -11.01 14.16 4.36
C LYS A 184 -10.31 15.13 5.33
N ALA A 185 -10.45 14.92 6.64
CA ALA A 185 -9.76 15.73 7.66
C ALA A 185 -8.23 15.58 7.59
N LYS A 186 -7.73 14.49 7.00
CA LYS A 186 -6.30 14.24 6.74
C LYS A 186 -5.85 14.68 5.33
N GLY A 187 -6.74 15.27 4.53
CA GLY A 187 -6.44 15.81 3.20
C GLY A 187 -6.75 14.86 2.04
N PHE A 188 -7.27 13.66 2.28
CA PHE A 188 -7.63 12.72 1.24
C PHE A 188 -8.93 13.12 0.53
N THR A 189 -8.96 12.95 -0.78
CA THR A 189 -10.18 13.07 -1.59
C THR A 189 -11.02 11.79 -1.54
N ALA A 190 -12.23 11.86 -2.07
CA ALA A 190 -13.08 10.68 -2.23
C ALA A 190 -12.46 9.63 -3.17
N THR A 191 -11.73 10.09 -4.19
CA THR A 191 -11.00 9.19 -5.12
C THR A 191 -9.84 8.50 -4.42
N ASP A 192 -9.09 9.22 -3.59
CA ASP A 192 -7.99 8.63 -2.81
C ASP A 192 -8.52 7.57 -1.85
N LEU A 193 -9.60 7.87 -1.11
CA LEU A 193 -10.21 6.90 -0.21
C LEU A 193 -10.73 5.67 -0.96
N ALA A 194 -11.39 5.86 -2.10
CA ALA A 194 -11.86 4.76 -2.93
C ALA A 194 -10.69 3.91 -3.46
N ALA A 195 -9.55 4.52 -3.77
CA ALA A 195 -8.36 3.81 -4.20
C ALA A 195 -7.71 3.04 -3.05
N LEU A 196 -7.52 3.70 -1.90
CA LEU A 196 -6.84 3.12 -0.73
C LEU A 196 -7.59 1.91 -0.16
N ILE A 197 -8.93 1.95 -0.09
CA ILE A 197 -9.71 0.81 0.40
C ILE A 197 -9.59 -0.42 -0.53
N GLY A 198 -9.22 -0.22 -1.79
CA GLY A 198 -8.94 -1.30 -2.72
C GLY A 198 -7.82 -2.25 -2.27
N ALA A 199 -6.93 -1.81 -1.36
CA ALA A 199 -5.96 -2.69 -0.72
C ALA A 199 -6.60 -3.90 -0.02
N HIS A 200 -7.91 -3.86 0.26
CA HIS A 200 -8.66 -5.00 0.78
C HIS A 200 -8.73 -6.18 -0.20
N THR A 201 -8.39 -6.01 -1.49
CA THR A 201 -8.21 -7.14 -2.43
C THR A 201 -7.17 -8.12 -1.90
N THR A 202 -6.15 -7.66 -1.18
CA THR A 202 -5.12 -8.51 -0.58
C THR A 202 -5.33 -8.70 0.92
N SER A 203 -6.56 -8.85 1.40
CA SER A 203 -6.80 -9.01 2.83
C SER A 203 -7.73 -10.17 3.17
N GLU A 204 -7.56 -10.67 4.39
CA GLU A 204 -8.36 -11.73 5.00
C GLU A 204 -8.75 -11.28 6.41
N GLN A 205 -10.01 -11.54 6.81
CA GLN A 205 -10.48 -11.21 8.14
C GLN A 205 -10.38 -12.40 9.11
N PHE A 206 -10.03 -12.14 10.37
CA PHE A 206 -9.91 -13.16 11.41
C PHE A 206 -10.72 -12.82 12.67
N PHE A 207 -10.98 -11.54 12.92
CA PHE A 207 -11.45 -11.07 14.22
C PHE A 207 -12.87 -10.49 14.19
N VAL A 208 -13.34 -9.98 13.07
CA VAL A 208 -14.67 -9.36 12.94
C VAL A 208 -15.77 -10.41 12.95
N ASN A 209 -15.59 -11.49 12.22
CA ASN A 209 -16.47 -12.64 12.26
C ASN A 209 -15.64 -13.92 12.47
N LYS A 210 -15.58 -14.37 13.72
CA LYS A 210 -14.78 -15.55 14.10
C LYS A 210 -15.21 -16.84 13.39
N ALA A 211 -16.50 -16.97 13.02
CA ALA A 211 -16.98 -18.12 12.27
C ALA A 211 -16.52 -18.13 10.81
N LYS A 212 -16.03 -17.00 10.31
CA LYS A 212 -15.47 -16.82 8.97
C LYS A 212 -13.99 -16.39 9.02
N ALA A 213 -13.26 -16.74 10.08
CA ALA A 213 -11.84 -16.42 10.18
C ALA A 213 -11.08 -16.98 8.97
N GLY A 214 -10.21 -16.15 8.37
CA GLY A 214 -9.50 -16.47 7.12
C GLY A 214 -10.29 -16.16 5.85
N ALA A 215 -11.52 -15.66 5.94
CA ALA A 215 -12.27 -15.28 4.75
C ALA A 215 -11.72 -13.97 4.14
N ALA A 216 -11.41 -14.06 2.85
CA ALA A 216 -10.89 -12.93 2.06
C ALA A 216 -11.99 -11.96 1.63
N GLN A 217 -11.63 -10.72 1.30
CA GLN A 217 -12.54 -9.71 0.80
C GLN A 217 -12.83 -9.84 -0.70
N ASP A 218 -12.09 -10.70 -1.40
CA ASP A 218 -12.41 -11.17 -2.75
C ASP A 218 -11.90 -12.61 -2.95
N THR A 219 -11.96 -13.13 -4.17
CA THR A 219 -11.54 -14.52 -4.46
C THR A 219 -10.05 -14.67 -4.80
N THR A 220 -9.29 -13.57 -4.81
CA THR A 220 -7.89 -13.51 -5.24
C THR A 220 -6.96 -12.86 -4.21
N PRO A 221 -6.98 -13.23 -2.90
CA PRO A 221 -6.31 -12.48 -1.83
C PRO A 221 -4.77 -12.41 -1.96
N ASN A 222 -4.18 -13.14 -2.88
CA ASN A 222 -2.74 -13.12 -3.15
C ASN A 222 -2.35 -12.26 -4.37
N VAL A 223 -3.35 -11.60 -5.01
CA VAL A 223 -3.19 -10.81 -6.23
C VAL A 223 -3.70 -9.39 -5.99
N TRP A 224 -2.96 -8.41 -6.45
CA TRP A 224 -3.34 -7.00 -6.36
C TRP A 224 -4.24 -6.64 -7.54
N ASP A 225 -5.54 -6.91 -7.43
CA ASP A 225 -6.46 -6.73 -8.55
C ASP A 225 -7.75 -6.00 -8.18
N VAL A 226 -8.58 -5.72 -9.17
CA VAL A 226 -9.84 -5.00 -9.01
C VAL A 226 -11.05 -5.91 -8.76
N ALA A 227 -10.82 -7.21 -8.52
CA ALA A 227 -11.89 -8.16 -8.21
C ALA A 227 -12.68 -7.74 -6.97
N TYR A 228 -11.99 -7.19 -5.96
CA TYR A 228 -12.58 -6.63 -4.76
C TYR A 228 -13.77 -5.71 -5.04
N TYR A 229 -13.61 -4.73 -5.93
CA TYR A 229 -14.66 -3.73 -6.22
C TYR A 229 -15.93 -4.40 -6.80
N GLY A 230 -15.73 -5.24 -7.83
CA GLY A 230 -16.84 -5.92 -8.49
C GLY A 230 -17.55 -6.92 -7.58
N GLN A 231 -16.79 -7.75 -6.89
CA GLN A 231 -17.35 -8.80 -6.02
C GLN A 231 -18.04 -8.20 -4.80
N MET A 232 -17.50 -7.16 -4.19
CA MET A 232 -18.14 -6.47 -3.08
C MET A 232 -19.47 -5.84 -3.49
N LEU A 233 -19.52 -5.12 -4.62
CA LEU A 233 -20.76 -4.51 -5.13
C LEU A 233 -21.81 -5.55 -5.54
N ALA A 234 -21.39 -6.71 -6.08
CA ALA A 234 -22.25 -7.80 -6.45
C ALA A 234 -22.70 -8.68 -5.25
N GLY A 235 -22.08 -8.50 -4.08
CA GLY A 235 -22.34 -9.35 -2.90
C GLY A 235 -21.82 -10.78 -3.04
N THR A 236 -20.81 -11.00 -3.91
CA THR A 236 -20.22 -12.32 -4.20
C THR A 236 -18.86 -12.53 -3.52
N ALA A 237 -18.31 -11.52 -2.85
CA ALA A 237 -17.09 -11.65 -2.07
C ALA A 237 -17.27 -12.66 -0.92
N PRO A 238 -16.26 -13.48 -0.57
CA PRO A 238 -16.31 -14.41 0.56
C PRO A 238 -16.66 -13.72 1.88
N PHE A 239 -16.12 -12.51 2.07
CA PHE A 239 -16.46 -11.64 3.18
C PHE A 239 -16.41 -10.17 2.73
N THR A 240 -17.25 -9.32 3.32
CA THR A 240 -17.24 -7.87 3.11
C THR A 240 -17.45 -7.18 4.46
N PHE A 241 -16.56 -6.23 4.80
CA PHE A 241 -16.75 -5.40 5.97
C PHE A 241 -17.98 -4.49 5.79
N GLU A 242 -18.64 -4.17 6.89
CA GLU A 242 -19.74 -3.20 6.87
C GLU A 242 -19.26 -1.81 6.44
N SER A 243 -18.06 -1.41 6.91
CA SER A 243 -17.38 -0.19 6.49
C SER A 243 -17.23 -0.07 4.96
N ASP A 244 -16.87 -1.17 4.29
CA ASP A 244 -16.67 -1.20 2.85
C ASP A 244 -17.98 -0.95 2.09
N LYS A 245 -19.06 -1.61 2.54
CA LYS A 245 -20.42 -1.38 2.00
C LYS A 245 -20.87 0.05 2.19
N ASN A 246 -20.63 0.59 3.38
CA ASN A 246 -21.00 1.96 3.73
C ASN A 246 -20.22 2.98 2.91
N LEU A 247 -18.93 2.77 2.67
CA LEU A 247 -18.11 3.64 1.81
C LEU A 247 -18.53 3.54 0.34
N ALA A 248 -18.79 2.33 -0.18
CA ALA A 248 -19.26 2.15 -1.55
C ALA A 248 -20.65 2.76 -1.82
N ALA A 249 -21.44 3.00 -0.78
CA ALA A 249 -22.73 3.68 -0.84
C ALA A 249 -22.64 5.19 -0.58
N GLN A 250 -21.55 5.69 0.00
CA GLN A 250 -21.35 7.10 0.36
C GLN A 250 -21.34 7.99 -0.91
N ASN A 251 -22.00 9.15 -0.84
CA ASN A 251 -22.33 9.95 -2.03
C ASN A 251 -21.13 10.40 -2.86
N ASP A 252 -20.01 10.78 -2.23
CA ASP A 252 -18.80 11.25 -2.91
C ASP A 252 -17.92 10.07 -3.35
N VAL A 253 -17.87 9.00 -2.55
CA VAL A 253 -16.99 7.85 -2.75
C VAL A 253 -17.54 6.84 -3.77
N LYS A 254 -18.87 6.69 -3.85
CA LYS A 254 -19.52 5.67 -4.71
C LYS A 254 -19.18 5.77 -6.19
N GLY A 255 -18.96 6.99 -6.70
CA GLY A 255 -18.59 7.23 -8.09
C GLY A 255 -17.20 6.69 -8.42
N PRO A 256 -16.15 7.19 -7.74
CA PRO A 256 -14.79 6.66 -7.87
C PRO A 256 -14.70 5.14 -7.60
N PHE A 257 -15.36 4.64 -6.56
CA PHE A 257 -15.38 3.22 -6.21
C PHE A 257 -15.89 2.35 -7.39
N LYS A 258 -17.01 2.72 -8.00
CA LYS A 258 -17.54 2.05 -9.18
C LYS A 258 -16.64 2.19 -10.41
N GLY A 259 -15.94 3.31 -10.52
CA GLY A 259 -15.01 3.59 -11.62
C GLY A 259 -13.80 2.64 -11.67
N PHE A 260 -13.47 2.00 -10.55
CA PHE A 260 -12.39 1.01 -10.47
C PHE A 260 -12.83 -0.43 -10.82
N VAL A 261 -14.11 -0.71 -10.92
CA VAL A 261 -14.60 -2.05 -11.33
C VAL A 261 -14.06 -2.39 -12.71
N GLY A 262 -13.28 -3.47 -12.80
CA GLY A 262 -12.65 -3.93 -14.05
C GLY A 262 -11.59 -2.97 -14.62
N ASN A 263 -11.16 -1.96 -13.89
CA ASN A 263 -10.22 -0.93 -14.38
C ASN A 263 -8.94 -0.88 -13.54
N GLN A 264 -8.09 -1.91 -13.72
CA GLN A 264 -6.82 -2.07 -13.01
C GLN A 264 -5.89 -0.86 -13.17
N VAL A 265 -5.80 -0.31 -14.37
CA VAL A 265 -4.87 0.80 -14.68
C VAL A 265 -5.29 2.07 -13.94
N ALA A 266 -6.59 2.40 -13.95
CA ALA A 266 -7.10 3.58 -13.25
C ALA A 266 -6.92 3.42 -11.72
N TRP A 267 -7.21 2.23 -11.17
CA TRP A 267 -7.01 1.98 -9.76
C TRP A 267 -5.54 2.08 -9.35
N ASN A 268 -4.62 1.39 -10.05
CA ASN A 268 -3.19 1.47 -9.77
C ASN A 268 -2.68 2.92 -9.81
N GLY A 269 -3.08 3.69 -10.83
CA GLY A 269 -2.72 5.10 -10.93
C GLY A 269 -3.24 5.94 -9.77
N ALA A 270 -4.47 5.75 -9.34
CA ALA A 270 -5.05 6.45 -8.20
C ALA A 270 -4.39 6.02 -6.87
N PHE A 271 -4.14 4.72 -6.68
CA PHE A 271 -3.51 4.19 -5.46
C PHE A 271 -2.08 4.70 -5.26
N VAL A 272 -1.30 4.81 -6.34
CA VAL A 272 0.08 5.33 -6.29
C VAL A 272 0.12 6.81 -5.89
N VAL A 273 -0.93 7.57 -6.20
CA VAL A 273 -1.00 9.01 -5.89
C VAL A 273 -1.54 9.24 -4.47
N ALA A 274 -2.48 8.41 -4.03
CA ALA A 274 -3.07 8.48 -2.69
C ALA A 274 -2.09 8.07 -1.59
#